data_b03f034a957945a0109767192af8d4e8
#
_entry.id   b03f034a957945a0109767192af8d4e8
#
_cell.length_a   1.000
_cell.length_b   1.000
_cell.length_c   1.000
_cell.angle_alpha   90.00
_cell.angle_beta   90.00
_cell.angle_gamma   90.00
#
_symmetry.space_group_name_H-M   'P 1'
#
loop_
_entity.id
_entity.type
_entity.pdbx_description
1 polymer ?
#
loop_
_entity_poly.entity_id
_entity_poly.type
_entity_poly.pdbx_seq_one_letter_code
_entity_poly.pdbx_strand_id
1 'polypeptide(L)' 'MSRLVVLGGGESGVGTAVLAKVKGYDVFLSDMGKISEDYAAMLDKWEIPYEQGMHTEDLILNADEIVK' A
#
# COMPACT_ATOMS: atom_id res chain seq x y z
N MET A 1 -14.63 -5.35 5.90
CA MET A 1 -13.78 -4.14 5.88
C MET A 1 -13.55 -3.70 4.45
N SER A 2 -13.50 -2.40 4.23
CA SER A 2 -13.19 -1.88 2.91
C SER A 2 -11.73 -2.14 2.57
N ARG A 3 -11.48 -2.47 1.33
CA ARG A 3 -10.14 -2.67 0.82
C ARG A 3 -9.66 -1.37 0.14
N LEU A 4 -8.52 -0.87 0.59
CA LEU A 4 -7.92 0.34 0.05
C LEU A 4 -6.56 0.02 -0.53
N VAL A 5 -6.34 0.39 -1.78
CA VAL A 5 -5.06 0.20 -2.45
C VAL A 5 -4.38 1.56 -2.63
N VAL A 6 -3.10 1.62 -2.24
CA VAL A 6 -2.27 2.80 -2.43
C VAL A 6 -1.32 2.54 -3.58
N LEU A 7 -1.31 3.42 -4.57
CA LEU A 7 -0.37 3.34 -5.70
C LEU A 7 0.77 4.31 -5.44
N GLY A 8 1.93 3.76 -5.14
CA GLY A 8 3.13 4.52 -4.83
C GLY A 8 3.61 4.31 -3.41
N GLY A 9 4.87 3.93 -3.26
CA GLY A 9 5.49 3.60 -1.98
C GLY A 9 6.47 4.65 -1.46
N GLY A 10 6.30 5.91 -1.86
CA GLY A 10 7.07 7.00 -1.30
C GLY A 10 6.50 7.45 0.04
N GLU A 11 7.01 8.56 0.55
CA GLU A 11 6.61 9.08 1.87
C GLU A 11 5.09 9.24 1.99
N SER A 12 4.46 9.88 1.02
CA SER A 12 3.02 10.12 1.06
C SER A 12 2.23 8.82 0.98
N GLY A 13 2.64 7.90 0.11
CA GLY A 13 1.95 6.63 -0.07
C GLY A 13 2.01 5.76 1.17
N VAL A 14 3.20 5.63 1.76
CA VAL A 14 3.38 4.85 2.98
C VAL A 14 2.61 5.47 4.14
N GLY A 15 2.65 6.81 4.26
CA GLY A 15 1.89 7.51 5.30
C GLY A 15 0.39 7.26 5.17
N THR A 16 -0.12 7.33 3.94
CA THR A 16 -1.53 7.05 3.67
C THR A 16 -1.89 5.61 4.02
N ALA A 17 -1.01 4.67 3.66
CA ALA A 17 -1.24 3.25 3.94
C ALA A 17 -1.31 2.97 5.44
N VAL A 18 -0.38 3.54 6.21
CA VAL A 18 -0.36 3.36 7.66
C VAL A 18 -1.61 3.98 8.29
N LEU A 19 -1.98 5.19 7.88
CA LEU A 19 -3.17 5.84 8.40
C LEU A 19 -4.42 5.02 8.12
N ALA A 20 -4.56 4.50 6.91
CA ALA A 20 -5.71 3.67 6.56
C ALA A 20 -5.72 2.38 7.37
N LYS A 21 -4.56 1.77 7.59
CA LYS A 21 -4.46 0.55 8.41
C LYS A 21 -4.93 0.82 9.84
N VAL A 22 -4.50 1.94 10.41
CA VAL A 22 -4.93 2.33 11.75
C VAL A 22 -6.44 2.51 11.83
N LYS A 23 -7.05 3.00 10.76
CA LYS A 23 -8.50 3.20 10.70
C LYS A 23 -9.29 1.92 10.41
N GLY A 24 -8.62 0.80 10.23
CA GLY A 24 -9.28 -0.49 10.06
C GLY A 24 -9.50 -0.93 8.62
N TYR A 25 -8.92 -0.25 7.64
CA TYR A 25 -8.99 -0.69 6.25
C TYR A 25 -8.12 -1.92 6.01
N ASP A 26 -8.51 -2.72 5.04
CA ASP A 26 -7.66 -3.76 4.47
C ASP A 26 -6.80 -3.07 3.41
N VAL A 27 -5.52 -2.87 3.70
CA VAL A 27 -4.64 -2.05 2.87
C VAL A 27 -3.65 -2.88 2.08
N PHE A 28 -3.49 -2.54 0.81
CA PHE A 28 -2.44 -3.08 -0.04
C PHE A 28 -1.74 -1.92 -0.75
N LEU A 29 -0.42 -1.96 -0.84
CA LEU A 29 0.36 -0.91 -1.50
C LEU A 29 1.10 -1.50 -2.70
N SER A 30 1.04 -0.80 -3.83
CA SER A 30 1.71 -1.24 -5.05
C SER A 30 2.58 -0.12 -5.61
N ASP A 31 3.83 -0.43 -5.97
CA ASP A 31 4.76 0.54 -6.54
C ASP A 31 5.46 -0.07 -7.75
N MET A 32 5.42 0.62 -8.89
CA MET A 32 6.13 0.16 -10.10
C MET A 32 7.64 0.19 -9.94
N GLY A 33 8.16 1.06 -9.09
CA GLY A 33 9.58 1.16 -8.82
C GLY A 33 9.97 0.34 -7.60
N LYS A 34 11.04 0.75 -6.95
CA LYS A 34 11.53 0.09 -5.74
C LYS A 34 11.17 0.93 -4.52
N ILE A 35 10.60 0.28 -3.52
CA ILE A 35 10.30 0.91 -2.24
C ILE A 35 11.58 0.93 -1.41
N SER A 36 11.91 2.07 -0.79
CA SER A 36 13.11 2.16 0.05
C SER A 36 13.02 1.18 1.22
N GLU A 37 14.18 0.77 1.72
CA GLU A 37 14.23 -0.17 2.84
C GLU A 37 13.52 0.35 4.08
N ASP A 38 13.63 1.65 4.36
CA ASP A 38 12.98 2.27 5.50
C ASP A 38 11.46 2.20 5.39
N TYR A 39 10.94 2.47 4.19
CA TYR A 39 9.50 2.43 3.97
C TYR A 39 8.98 0.99 3.93
N ALA A 40 9.75 0.08 3.36
CA ALA A 40 9.38 -1.33 3.38
C ALA A 40 9.32 -1.86 4.82
N ALA A 41 10.28 -1.47 5.66
CA ALA A 41 10.27 -1.84 7.07
C ALA A 41 9.03 -1.30 7.80
N MET A 42 8.61 -0.08 7.46
CA MET A 42 7.42 0.52 8.02
C MET A 42 6.16 -0.27 7.62
N LEU A 43 6.07 -0.66 6.36
CA LEU A 43 4.95 -1.47 5.88
C LEU A 43 4.91 -2.82 6.57
N ASP A 44 6.07 -3.46 6.74
CA ASP A 44 6.17 -4.73 7.45
C ASP A 44 5.75 -4.59 8.92
N LYS A 45 6.16 -3.51 9.56
CA LYS A 45 5.82 -3.24 10.96
C LYS A 45 4.31 -3.16 11.16
N TRP A 46 3.60 -2.54 10.22
CA TRP A 46 2.16 -2.39 10.29
C TRP A 46 1.39 -3.53 9.62
N GLU A 47 2.13 -4.57 9.19
CA GLU A 47 1.54 -5.74 8.54
C GLU A 47 0.73 -5.38 7.30
N ILE A 48 1.26 -4.43 6.51
CA ILE A 48 0.64 -4.00 5.27
C ILE A 48 1.30 -4.75 4.12
N PRO A 49 0.57 -5.61 3.39
CA PRO A 49 1.14 -6.27 2.21
C PRO A 49 1.42 -5.27 1.11
N TYR A 50 2.47 -5.50 0.36
CA TYR A 50 2.86 -4.61 -0.73
C TYR A 50 3.55 -5.38 -1.84
N GLU A 51 3.61 -4.76 -3.01
CA GLU A 51 4.42 -5.24 -4.13
C GLU A 51 5.24 -4.09 -4.69
N GLN A 52 6.39 -4.40 -5.27
CA GLN A 52 7.24 -3.41 -5.90
C GLN A 52 7.75 -3.94 -7.23
N GLY A 53 8.07 -3.03 -8.16
CA GLY A 53 8.52 -3.40 -9.49
C GLY A 53 7.42 -3.83 -10.42
N MET A 54 6.16 -3.73 -10.00
CA MET A 54 5.01 -4.15 -10.79
C MET A 54 3.71 -3.60 -10.20
N HIS A 55 2.67 -3.63 -11.02
CA HIS A 55 1.30 -3.41 -10.56
C HIS A 55 0.49 -4.64 -11.00
N THR A 56 0.08 -5.45 -10.05
CA THR A 56 -0.75 -6.63 -10.33
C THR A 56 -2.21 -6.20 -10.40
N GLU A 57 -2.79 -6.20 -11.58
CA GLU A 57 -4.16 -5.71 -11.80
C GLU A 57 -5.19 -6.36 -10.89
N ASP A 58 -5.14 -7.68 -10.74
CA ASP A 58 -6.12 -8.38 -9.91
C ASP A 58 -6.11 -7.90 -8.47
N LEU A 59 -4.94 -7.53 -7.95
CA LEU A 59 -4.82 -7.04 -6.58
C LEU A 59 -5.28 -5.59 -6.45
N ILE A 60 -5.18 -4.81 -7.53
CA ILE A 60 -5.52 -3.39 -7.53
C ILE A 60 -7.00 -3.19 -7.85
N LEU A 61 -7.50 -3.85 -8.89
CA LEU A 61 -8.88 -3.68 -9.33
C LEU A 61 -9.91 -4.24 -8.34
N ASN A 62 -9.47 -5.05 -7.42
CA ASN A 62 -10.31 -5.60 -6.36
C ASN A 62 -10.51 -4.63 -5.19
N ALA A 63 -10.03 -3.41 -5.32
CA ALA A 63 -10.11 -2.42 -4.27
C ALA A 63 -11.45 -1.69 -4.26
N ASP A 64 -11.91 -1.33 -3.06
CA ASP A 64 -13.05 -0.42 -2.90
C ASP A 64 -12.63 1.01 -3.16
N GLU A 65 -11.39 1.35 -2.79
CA GLU A 65 -10.81 2.67 -3.01
C GLU A 65 -9.37 2.55 -3.48
N ILE A 66 -8.97 3.43 -4.39
CA ILE A 66 -7.58 3.50 -4.88
C ILE A 66 -7.07 4.91 -4.65
N VAL A 67 -5.93 5.02 -3.99
CA VAL A 67 -5.28 6.30 -3.72
C VAL A 67 -3.96 6.34 -4.49
N LYS A 68 -3.76 7.41 -5.22
CA LYS A 68 -2.52 7.63 -5.97
C LYS A 68 -1.59 8.58 -5.24
#